data_6695d163d92c774bafa08b2476b599ca
#
_entry.id   6695d163d92c774bafa08b2476b599ca
#
_cell.length_a   1.000
_cell.length_b   1.000
_cell.length_c   1.000
_cell.angle_alpha   90.00
_cell.angle_beta   90.00
_cell.angle_gamma   90.00
#
_symmetry.space_group_name_H-M   'P 1'
#
loop_
_entity.id
_entity.type
_entity.pdbx_description
1 polymer ?
#
loop_
_entity_poly.entity_id
_entity_poly.type
_entity_poly.pdbx_seq_one_letter_code
_entity_poly.pdbx_strand_id
1 'polypeptide(L)'
;MSRSVRLVGSAFLLSLVCAGWAFAQEGGVAKENLDLPYDAIGLNEEEEDAPEVVSFYGQTLEGDGFFYIIDRSGTMQDSGELNIAKREVIKNVGEFSERVQFGIFFFDKGLLKFPTSGTPAEANPGMKSSAISYVQSTAGGGGTCGQAALSAALNMANQSSAKRKVIVYLSDGGGTCPGSDEEPYLRQTIAATSAQNWQRIQINTIGVLNLGQINEKFMKDLAASNGGTYTRITR
;
A
#
# COMPACT_ATOMS: atom_id res chain seq x y z
N MET A 1 38.20 3.72 -50.71
CA MET A 1 39.45 3.25 -50.10
C MET A 1 39.06 2.28 -48.99
N SER A 2 38.79 1.10 -49.24
CA SER A 2 39.51 -0.17 -49.34
C SER A 2 40.63 -0.37 -48.29
N ARG A 3 40.41 -1.27 -47.35
CA ARG A 3 41.36 -2.36 -47.01
C ARG A 3 40.75 -3.33 -46.03
N SER A 4 40.46 -4.47 -46.57
CA SER A 4 40.35 -5.77 -45.91
C SER A 4 41.72 -6.28 -45.46
N VAL A 5 41.85 -7.16 -44.46
CA VAL A 5 42.82 -8.25 -44.27
C VAL A 5 42.40 -9.01 -43.01
N ARG A 6 42.01 -10.18 -42.98
CA ARG A 6 42.41 -11.56 -43.27
C ARG A 6 42.43 -12.42 -42.00
N LEU A 7 41.80 -13.56 -42.13
CA LEU A 7 41.84 -14.77 -41.31
C LEU A 7 43.26 -15.35 -41.14
N VAL A 8 43.48 -16.08 -40.02
CA VAL A 8 44.21 -17.35 -39.85
C VAL A 8 43.69 -17.94 -38.53
N GLY A 9 43.11 -19.07 -38.33
CA GLY A 9 43.23 -20.39 -38.86
C GLY A 9 44.32 -21.21 -38.17
N SER A 10 43.97 -22.06 -37.20
CA SER A 10 44.69 -23.32 -36.95
C SER A 10 43.91 -24.24 -36.01
N ALA A 11 43.51 -25.32 -36.56
CA ALA A 11 43.05 -26.53 -35.91
C ALA A 11 44.28 -27.37 -35.46
N PHE A 12 44.15 -28.05 -34.33
CA PHE A 12 44.95 -29.26 -34.06
C PHE A 12 44.08 -30.31 -33.38
N LEU A 13 43.93 -31.40 -34.13
CA LEU A 13 43.45 -32.71 -33.74
C LEU A 13 44.63 -33.51 -33.15
N LEU A 14 44.36 -34.40 -32.20
CA LEU A 14 44.84 -35.80 -32.06
C LEU A 14 44.46 -36.29 -30.66
N SER A 15 43.49 -37.18 -30.47
CA SER A 15 43.45 -38.68 -30.61
C SER A 15 44.42 -39.46 -29.70
N LEU A 16 43.87 -40.31 -28.91
CA LEU A 16 44.06 -41.78 -28.67
C LEU A 16 43.91 -42.10 -27.17
N VAL A 17 42.86 -42.87 -26.78
CA VAL A 17 42.76 -44.34 -26.61
C VAL A 17 43.63 -44.91 -25.47
N CYS A 18 43.00 -45.53 -24.49
CA CYS A 18 43.10 -46.90 -23.97
C CYS A 18 42.40 -46.98 -22.63
N ALA A 19 41.31 -47.68 -22.53
CA ALA A 19 41.18 -49.07 -22.14
C ALA A 19 41.40 -49.37 -20.66
N GLY A 20 40.30 -49.64 -20.01
CA GLY A 20 40.06 -50.81 -19.20
C GLY A 20 40.52 -50.76 -17.74
N TRP A 21 39.57 -50.96 -16.88
CA TRP A 21 39.47 -52.14 -15.98
C TRP A 21 38.33 -51.90 -15.01
N ALA A 22 37.37 -52.77 -15.05
CA ALA A 22 36.30 -52.89 -14.08
C ALA A 22 36.87 -53.41 -12.76
N PHE A 23 36.55 -52.73 -11.70
CA PHE A 23 36.47 -53.31 -10.36
C PHE A 23 35.12 -52.93 -9.77
N ALA A 24 34.26 -53.92 -9.71
CA ALA A 24 33.11 -53.89 -8.83
C ALA A 24 33.61 -53.89 -7.39
N GLN A 25 33.27 -52.90 -6.64
CA GLN A 25 33.36 -52.92 -5.19
C GLN A 25 32.00 -52.48 -4.64
N GLU A 26 31.25 -53.46 -4.16
CA GLU A 26 30.14 -53.26 -3.28
C GLU A 26 30.67 -52.54 -2.04
N GLY A 27 30.40 -51.27 -1.95
CA GLY A 27 30.62 -50.46 -0.77
C GLY A 27 29.27 -49.91 -0.29
N GLY A 28 28.83 -50.40 0.86
CA GLY A 28 27.55 -50.02 1.47
C GLY A 28 27.37 -48.52 1.52
N VAL A 29 26.20 -48.06 1.08
CA VAL A 29 25.73 -46.71 1.30
C VAL A 29 25.52 -46.57 2.79
N ALA A 30 26.51 -46.02 3.47
CA ALA A 30 26.30 -45.44 4.79
C ALA A 30 25.25 -44.36 4.58
N LYS A 31 24.06 -44.57 5.13
CA LYS A 31 23.12 -43.50 5.37
C LYS A 31 23.77 -42.59 6.43
N GLU A 32 24.56 -41.64 5.95
CA GLU A 32 24.80 -40.44 6.78
C GLU A 32 23.43 -39.80 7.00
N ASN A 33 22.91 -40.03 8.19
CA ASN A 33 21.89 -39.15 8.71
C ASN A 33 22.55 -37.77 8.77
N LEU A 34 22.23 -36.95 7.76
CA LEU A 34 22.51 -35.53 7.83
C LEU A 34 21.54 -34.98 8.90
N ASP A 35 21.98 -35.07 10.16
CA ASP A 35 21.40 -34.27 11.24
C ASP A 35 21.74 -32.82 10.96
N LEU A 36 21.03 -32.25 9.99
CA LEU A 36 20.94 -30.80 9.88
C LEU A 36 20.20 -30.33 11.15
N PRO A 37 20.78 -29.40 11.91
CA PRO A 37 20.05 -28.81 13.03
C PRO A 37 18.70 -28.33 12.49
N TYR A 38 17.62 -28.69 13.19
CA TYR A 38 16.24 -28.30 12.83
C TYR A 38 16.10 -26.77 12.71
N ASP A 39 17.01 -26.03 13.33
CA ASP A 39 17.11 -24.57 13.31
C ASP A 39 17.72 -23.98 12.02
N ALA A 40 18.21 -24.81 11.10
CA ALA A 40 18.80 -24.35 9.83
C ALA A 40 17.77 -24.29 8.68
N ILE A 41 16.54 -24.73 8.89
CA ILE A 41 15.44 -24.51 7.98
C ILE A 41 14.78 -23.21 8.44
N GLY A 42 15.08 -22.11 7.76
CA GLY A 42 14.59 -20.77 8.05
C GLY A 42 13.07 -20.61 7.99
N LEU A 43 12.37 -21.30 8.89
CA LEU A 43 10.92 -21.16 9.05
C LEU A 43 10.53 -19.88 9.84
N ASN A 44 11.51 -19.18 10.44
CA ASN A 44 11.24 -18.00 11.24
C ASN A 44 11.44 -16.68 10.46
N GLU A 45 12.13 -16.68 9.32
CA GLU A 45 12.32 -15.46 8.52
C GLU A 45 11.10 -15.11 7.66
N GLU A 46 10.28 -16.10 7.27
CA GLU A 46 9.09 -15.86 6.45
C GLU A 46 7.92 -15.25 7.25
N GLU A 47 7.77 -15.58 8.55
CA GLU A 47 6.71 -15.01 9.38
C GLU A 47 6.96 -13.54 9.76
N GLU A 48 8.23 -13.13 9.92
CA GLU A 48 8.56 -11.73 10.20
C GLU A 48 8.33 -10.80 8.99
N ASP A 49 8.30 -11.34 7.78
CA ASP A 49 8.13 -10.58 6.53
C ASP A 49 6.70 -10.64 5.97
N ALA A 50 5.79 -11.38 6.61
CA ALA A 50 4.38 -11.42 6.20
C ALA A 50 3.71 -10.06 6.43
N PRO A 51 2.92 -9.55 5.44
CA PRO A 51 2.19 -8.30 5.60
C PRO A 51 1.12 -8.43 6.69
N GLU A 52 0.83 -7.34 7.35
CA GLU A 52 -0.40 -7.22 8.13
C GLU A 52 -1.60 -7.28 7.20
N VAL A 53 -2.62 -8.03 7.58
CA VAL A 53 -3.87 -8.18 6.81
C VAL A 53 -5.00 -7.60 7.63
N VAL A 54 -5.65 -6.56 7.09
CA VAL A 54 -6.78 -5.91 7.75
C VAL A 54 -7.99 -5.86 6.83
N SER A 55 -9.18 -5.79 7.42
CA SER A 55 -10.42 -5.57 6.68
C SER A 55 -10.92 -4.16 6.89
N PHE A 56 -11.19 -3.44 5.80
CA PHE A 56 -11.77 -2.11 5.81
C PHE A 56 -12.94 -2.04 4.83
N TYR A 57 -14.14 -1.79 5.31
CA TYR A 57 -15.38 -1.86 4.52
C TYR A 57 -15.55 -3.19 3.77
N GLY A 58 -15.12 -4.30 4.38
CA GLY A 58 -15.19 -5.63 3.78
C GLY A 58 -14.12 -5.92 2.73
N GLN A 59 -13.22 -5.00 2.46
CA GLN A 59 -12.06 -5.21 1.60
C GLN A 59 -10.86 -5.67 2.42
N THR A 60 -10.14 -6.65 1.90
CA THR A 60 -8.86 -7.08 2.46
C THR A 60 -7.76 -6.14 1.97
N LEU A 61 -7.01 -5.58 2.91
CA LEU A 61 -5.85 -4.74 2.68
C LEU A 61 -4.63 -5.42 3.28
N GLU A 62 -3.54 -5.49 2.52
CA GLU A 62 -2.29 -6.11 2.95
C GLU A 62 -1.17 -5.08 2.93
N GLY A 63 -0.45 -4.93 4.03
CA GLY A 63 0.63 -3.95 4.12
C GLY A 63 1.31 -3.92 5.47
N ASP A 64 2.35 -3.10 5.55
CA ASP A 64 3.09 -2.80 6.79
C ASP A 64 2.90 -1.32 7.18
N GLY A 65 2.31 -0.52 6.27
CA GLY A 65 1.96 0.87 6.47
C GLY A 65 0.58 1.21 5.93
N PHE A 66 -0.31 1.75 6.75
CA PHE A 66 -1.69 2.07 6.40
C PHE A 66 -1.99 3.56 6.60
N PHE A 67 -2.47 4.22 5.55
CA PHE A 67 -2.77 5.65 5.58
C PHE A 67 -4.22 5.87 5.15
N TYR A 68 -5.08 6.25 6.10
CA TYR A 68 -6.51 6.44 5.88
C TYR A 68 -6.82 7.90 5.61
N ILE A 69 -7.46 8.18 4.49
CA ILE A 69 -7.95 9.49 4.09
C ILE A 69 -9.47 9.43 4.07
N ILE A 70 -10.11 10.10 5.00
CA ILE A 70 -11.55 9.99 5.25
C ILE A 70 -12.21 11.35 5.03
N ASP A 71 -13.18 11.36 4.16
CA ASP A 71 -14.08 12.48 3.97
C ASP A 71 -14.94 12.68 5.23
N ARG A 72 -14.94 13.90 5.76
CA ARG A 72 -15.79 14.30 6.87
C ARG A 72 -16.77 15.41 6.49
N SER A 73 -17.12 15.52 5.20
CA SER A 73 -18.11 16.48 4.69
C SER A 73 -19.45 16.39 5.41
N GLY A 74 -20.27 17.40 5.24
CA GLY A 74 -21.61 17.42 5.85
C GLY A 74 -22.45 16.23 5.43
N THR A 75 -22.41 15.82 4.17
CA THR A 75 -23.14 14.64 3.65
C THR A 75 -22.69 13.34 4.30
N MET A 76 -21.39 13.16 4.54
CA MET A 76 -20.85 12.02 5.29
C MET A 76 -21.33 12.00 6.74
N GLN A 77 -21.46 13.17 7.37
CA GLN A 77 -21.96 13.25 8.73
C GLN A 77 -23.48 13.01 8.81
N ASP A 78 -24.24 13.66 7.96
CA ASP A 78 -25.72 13.63 7.99
C ASP A 78 -26.27 12.25 7.63
N SER A 79 -25.56 11.52 6.76
CA SER A 79 -25.88 10.12 6.40
C SER A 79 -25.46 9.10 7.47
N GLY A 80 -24.62 9.49 8.42
CA GLY A 80 -24.03 8.60 9.41
C GLY A 80 -22.79 7.83 8.90
N GLU A 81 -22.38 7.98 7.62
CA GLU A 81 -21.23 7.28 7.03
C GLU A 81 -19.92 7.66 7.71
N LEU A 82 -19.76 8.93 8.16
CA LEU A 82 -18.59 9.33 8.94
C LEU A 82 -18.42 8.48 10.20
N ASN A 83 -19.52 8.17 10.91
CA ASN A 83 -19.44 7.34 12.11
C ASN A 83 -19.08 5.88 11.79
N ILE A 84 -19.49 5.39 10.63
CA ILE A 84 -19.11 4.05 10.16
C ILE A 84 -17.62 4.03 9.82
N ALA A 85 -17.14 5.01 9.05
CA ALA A 85 -15.73 5.15 8.71
C ALA A 85 -14.84 5.23 9.96
N LYS A 86 -15.26 5.99 10.96
CA LYS A 86 -14.56 6.09 12.24
C LYS A 86 -14.47 4.75 12.96
N ARG A 87 -15.54 3.94 12.98
CA ARG A 87 -15.52 2.60 13.59
C ARG A 87 -14.58 1.66 12.84
N GLU A 88 -14.56 1.67 11.51
CA GLU A 88 -13.66 0.86 10.70
C GLU A 88 -12.19 1.22 10.96
N VAL A 89 -11.86 2.52 11.00
CA VAL A 89 -10.50 2.98 11.34
C VAL A 89 -10.10 2.58 12.76
N ILE A 90 -10.98 2.78 13.74
CA ILE A 90 -10.74 2.41 15.15
C ILE A 90 -10.47 0.92 15.29
N LYS A 91 -11.28 0.08 14.60
CA LYS A 91 -11.10 -1.36 14.58
C LYS A 91 -9.70 -1.72 14.05
N ASN A 92 -9.34 -1.24 12.86
CA ASN A 92 -8.05 -1.55 12.26
C ASN A 92 -6.87 -1.09 13.13
N VAL A 93 -6.91 0.16 13.62
CA VAL A 93 -5.87 0.68 14.52
C VAL A 93 -5.74 -0.18 15.78
N GLY A 94 -6.87 -0.64 16.34
CA GLY A 94 -6.88 -1.54 17.50
C GLY A 94 -6.21 -2.88 17.23
N GLU A 95 -6.41 -3.43 16.03
CA GLU A 95 -5.94 -4.75 15.60
C GLU A 95 -4.48 -4.74 15.10
N PHE A 96 -3.89 -3.59 14.71
CA PHE A 96 -2.52 -3.52 14.21
C PHE A 96 -1.51 -4.14 15.19
N SER A 97 -0.56 -4.89 14.65
CA SER A 97 0.65 -5.25 15.40
C SER A 97 1.54 -4.02 15.60
N GLU A 98 2.48 -4.07 16.55
CA GLU A 98 3.36 -2.94 16.84
C GLU A 98 4.34 -2.61 15.69
N ARG A 99 4.48 -3.49 14.71
CA ARG A 99 5.29 -3.29 13.51
C ARG A 99 4.67 -2.34 12.49
N VAL A 100 3.35 -2.15 12.56
CA VAL A 100 2.62 -1.33 11.60
C VAL A 100 2.91 0.14 11.81
N GLN A 101 3.14 0.84 10.72
CA GLN A 101 3.16 2.30 10.67
C GLN A 101 1.87 2.82 10.06
N PHE A 102 1.31 3.90 10.61
CA PHE A 102 0.04 4.40 10.12
C PHE A 102 -0.10 5.93 10.20
N GLY A 103 -1.09 6.42 9.44
CA GLY A 103 -1.54 7.81 9.48
C GLY A 103 -3.03 7.91 9.21
N ILE A 104 -3.69 8.92 9.80
CA ILE A 104 -5.12 9.15 9.63
C ILE A 104 -5.34 10.60 9.23
N PHE A 105 -6.11 10.82 8.19
CA PHE A 105 -6.40 12.12 7.61
C PHE A 105 -7.92 12.27 7.47
N PHE A 106 -8.46 13.32 8.04
CA PHE A 106 -9.84 13.72 7.80
C PHE A 106 -9.85 15.01 7.01
N PHE A 107 -10.64 15.05 5.95
CA PHE A 107 -10.75 16.24 5.13
C PHE A 107 -12.20 16.72 4.93
N ASP A 108 -12.35 18.01 4.83
CA ASP A 108 -13.51 18.75 4.37
C ASP A 108 -12.99 19.88 3.45
N LYS A 109 -13.29 21.15 3.72
CA LYS A 109 -12.57 22.30 3.17
C LYS A 109 -11.18 22.50 3.80
N GLY A 110 -10.89 21.83 4.89
CA GLY A 110 -9.62 21.82 5.62
C GLY A 110 -9.06 20.42 5.75
N LEU A 111 -8.00 20.29 6.51
CA LEU A 111 -7.30 19.03 6.75
C LEU A 111 -7.03 18.85 8.23
N LEU A 112 -7.44 17.72 8.77
CA LEU A 112 -7.03 17.21 10.08
C LEU A 112 -6.16 15.98 9.87
N LYS A 113 -5.08 15.82 10.63
CA LYS A 113 -4.18 14.66 10.49
C LYS A 113 -3.71 14.13 11.83
N PHE A 114 -3.53 12.84 11.89
CA PHE A 114 -2.89 12.15 13.00
C PHE A 114 -1.76 11.26 12.46
N PRO A 115 -0.56 11.30 13.03
CA PRO A 115 -0.09 12.28 14.02
C PRO A 115 -0.04 13.72 13.47
N THR A 116 -0.24 14.70 14.35
CA THR A 116 -0.21 16.12 13.96
C THR A 116 1.17 16.58 13.50
N SER A 117 2.24 15.87 13.90
CA SER A 117 3.60 16.08 13.42
C SER A 117 3.75 15.93 11.90
N GLY A 118 2.93 15.06 11.29
CA GLY A 118 3.05 14.72 9.87
C GLY A 118 4.05 13.60 9.57
N THR A 119 4.57 12.94 10.61
CA THR A 119 5.37 11.71 10.50
C THR A 119 4.50 10.48 10.78
N PRO A 120 4.80 9.30 10.22
CA PRO A 120 4.03 8.09 10.50
C PRO A 120 4.01 7.75 12.00
N ALA A 121 2.89 7.24 12.50
CA ALA A 121 2.80 6.68 13.84
C ALA A 121 3.20 5.21 13.82
N GLU A 122 3.95 4.76 14.81
CA GLU A 122 4.10 3.33 15.10
C GLU A 122 2.92 2.84 15.94
N ALA A 123 2.41 1.64 15.64
CA ALA A 123 1.19 1.13 16.28
C ALA A 123 1.43 0.57 17.69
N ASN A 124 2.27 1.26 18.50
CA ASN A 124 2.41 0.92 19.92
C ASN A 124 1.13 1.26 20.71
N PRO A 125 0.92 0.68 21.90
CA PRO A 125 -0.33 0.84 22.66
C PRO A 125 -0.70 2.28 22.97
N GLY A 126 0.29 3.13 23.30
CA GLY A 126 0.05 4.55 23.58
C GLY A 126 -0.40 5.34 22.35
N MET A 127 0.22 5.06 21.21
CA MET A 127 -0.12 5.72 19.95
C MET A 127 -1.47 5.24 19.42
N LYS A 128 -1.80 3.95 19.54
CA LYS A 128 -3.14 3.42 19.22
C LYS A 128 -4.23 4.11 20.06
N SER A 129 -4.04 4.22 21.37
CA SER A 129 -4.99 4.88 22.27
C SER A 129 -5.20 6.35 21.89
N SER A 130 -4.11 7.07 21.57
CA SER A 130 -4.15 8.45 21.12
C SER A 130 -4.88 8.61 19.80
N ALA A 131 -4.62 7.70 18.84
CA ALA A 131 -5.29 7.68 17.54
C ALA A 131 -6.79 7.41 17.67
N ILE A 132 -7.18 6.45 18.49
CA ILE A 132 -8.59 6.13 18.75
C ILE A 132 -9.31 7.34 19.33
N SER A 133 -8.72 8.00 20.32
CA SER A 133 -9.29 9.20 20.93
C SER A 133 -9.42 10.34 19.90
N TYR A 134 -8.41 10.51 19.04
CA TYR A 134 -8.43 11.49 17.97
C TYR A 134 -9.56 11.22 16.96
N VAL A 135 -9.70 9.97 16.50
CA VAL A 135 -10.78 9.59 15.59
C VAL A 135 -12.16 9.80 16.23
N GLN A 136 -12.33 9.38 17.48
CA GLN A 136 -13.59 9.57 18.21
C GLN A 136 -14.01 11.04 18.33
N SER A 137 -13.06 11.92 18.61
CA SER A 137 -13.30 13.35 18.79
C SER A 137 -13.51 14.12 17.47
N THR A 138 -13.16 13.54 16.31
CA THR A 138 -13.30 14.21 15.03
C THR A 138 -14.77 14.38 14.66
N ALA A 139 -15.21 15.60 14.44
CA ALA A 139 -16.56 15.97 14.00
C ALA A 139 -16.59 16.19 12.48
N GLY A 140 -17.78 16.14 11.90
CA GLY A 140 -18.01 16.52 10.51
C GLY A 140 -17.76 18.00 10.25
N GLY A 141 -17.55 18.35 8.99
CA GLY A 141 -17.28 19.71 8.53
C GLY A 141 -18.06 20.03 7.26
N GLY A 142 -17.57 20.95 6.46
CA GLY A 142 -18.25 21.41 5.23
C GLY A 142 -17.30 21.51 4.05
N GLY A 143 -17.80 21.17 2.86
CA GLY A 143 -17.01 21.11 1.62
C GLY A 143 -16.20 19.82 1.49
N THR A 144 -15.56 19.61 0.31
CA THR A 144 -14.85 18.37 -0.01
C THR A 144 -13.60 18.69 -0.84
N CYS A 145 -12.49 19.02 -0.17
CA CYS A 145 -11.21 19.38 -0.77
C CYS A 145 -10.16 18.27 -0.55
N GLY A 146 -10.27 17.15 -1.29
CA GLY A 146 -9.44 15.97 -1.08
C GLY A 146 -7.96 16.10 -1.46
N GLN A 147 -7.59 17.06 -2.33
CA GLN A 147 -6.22 17.17 -2.86
C GLN A 147 -5.18 17.38 -1.75
N ALA A 148 -5.47 18.24 -0.77
CA ALA A 148 -4.55 18.50 0.33
C ALA A 148 -4.34 17.27 1.23
N ALA A 149 -5.40 16.49 1.42
CA ALA A 149 -5.34 15.25 2.20
C ALA A 149 -4.53 14.16 1.50
N LEU A 150 -4.74 13.97 0.19
CA LEU A 150 -3.95 13.05 -0.64
C LEU A 150 -2.46 13.42 -0.60
N SER A 151 -2.15 14.71 -0.79
CA SER A 151 -0.76 15.19 -0.72
C SER A 151 -0.14 14.95 0.66
N ALA A 152 -0.86 15.24 1.73
CA ALA A 152 -0.36 15.03 3.09
C ALA A 152 -0.15 13.55 3.43
N ALA A 153 -1.06 12.69 2.98
CA ALA A 153 -0.95 11.25 3.18
C ALA A 153 0.23 10.65 2.40
N LEU A 154 0.42 11.06 1.15
CA LEU A 154 1.58 10.65 0.36
C LEU A 154 2.90 11.13 0.99
N ASN A 155 2.94 12.37 1.47
CA ASN A 155 4.13 12.88 2.16
C ASN A 155 4.45 12.05 3.42
N MET A 156 3.45 11.70 4.21
CA MET A 156 3.64 10.85 5.39
C MET A 156 4.03 9.43 5.00
N ALA A 157 3.35 8.83 4.02
CA ALA A 157 3.65 7.49 3.54
C ALA A 157 5.07 7.39 2.91
N ASN A 158 5.51 8.45 2.20
CA ASN A 158 6.87 8.51 1.66
C ASN A 158 7.96 8.57 2.74
N GLN A 159 7.65 9.07 3.94
CA GLN A 159 8.55 9.08 5.10
C GLN A 159 8.52 7.77 5.89
N SER A 160 7.52 6.92 5.66
CA SER A 160 7.38 5.64 6.34
C SER A 160 8.48 4.67 5.90
N SER A 161 9.04 3.94 6.86
CA SER A 161 9.96 2.83 6.62
C SER A 161 9.26 1.52 6.26
N ALA A 162 7.93 1.47 6.34
CA ALA A 162 7.14 0.29 5.96
C ALA A 162 7.47 -0.16 4.53
N LYS A 163 7.66 -1.45 4.33
CA LYS A 163 7.99 -2.02 3.01
C LYS A 163 6.79 -1.94 2.06
N ARG A 164 5.62 -2.34 2.54
CA ARG A 164 4.34 -2.36 1.80
C ARG A 164 3.41 -1.32 2.38
N LYS A 165 3.10 -0.31 1.58
CA LYS A 165 2.29 0.84 2.00
C LYS A 165 0.99 0.86 1.24
N VAL A 166 -0.10 1.14 1.95
CA VAL A 166 -1.44 1.24 1.38
C VAL A 166 -2.07 2.56 1.83
N ILE A 167 -2.55 3.32 0.88
CA ILE A 167 -3.41 4.48 1.13
C ILE A 167 -4.85 4.09 0.81
N VAL A 168 -5.77 4.44 1.69
CA VAL A 168 -7.21 4.26 1.50
C VAL A 168 -7.87 5.62 1.48
N TYR A 169 -8.52 5.97 0.37
CA TYR A 169 -9.29 7.19 0.21
C TYR A 169 -10.79 6.86 0.23
N LEU A 170 -11.49 7.33 1.23
CA LEU A 170 -12.92 7.11 1.41
C LEU A 170 -13.69 8.43 1.32
N SER A 171 -14.69 8.50 0.44
CA SER A 171 -15.54 9.68 0.24
C SER A 171 -16.90 9.28 -0.33
N ASP A 172 -17.89 10.12 -0.13
CA ASP A 172 -19.15 10.09 -0.86
C ASP A 172 -19.05 10.80 -2.24
N GLY A 173 -17.84 11.22 -2.61
CA GLY A 173 -17.46 11.67 -3.93
C GLY A 173 -17.73 13.14 -4.24
N GLY A 174 -18.19 13.93 -3.29
CA GLY A 174 -18.42 15.36 -3.50
C GLY A 174 -17.10 16.12 -3.71
N GLY A 175 -16.68 16.33 -4.96
CA GLY A 175 -15.51 17.15 -5.29
C GLY A 175 -15.75 18.66 -5.20
N THR A 176 -16.62 19.09 -4.29
CA THR A 176 -17.01 20.50 -4.14
C THR A 176 -16.04 21.29 -3.24
N CYS A 177 -14.81 21.47 -3.74
CA CYS A 177 -13.88 22.39 -3.08
C CYS A 177 -14.31 23.83 -3.40
N PRO A 178 -14.64 24.66 -2.40
CA PRO A 178 -15.13 26.01 -2.62
C PRO A 178 -14.20 26.86 -3.50
N GLY A 179 -14.76 27.50 -4.50
CA GLY A 179 -14.01 28.34 -5.44
C GLY A 179 -13.32 27.61 -6.58
N SER A 180 -13.56 26.31 -6.73
CA SER A 180 -13.04 25.51 -7.85
C SER A 180 -14.17 24.94 -8.69
N ASP A 181 -13.94 24.86 -10.02
CA ASP A 181 -14.78 24.07 -10.91
C ASP A 181 -14.49 22.60 -10.65
N GLU A 182 -15.53 21.80 -10.44
CA GLU A 182 -15.42 20.41 -9.97
C GLU A 182 -14.54 19.54 -10.86
N GLU A 183 -14.86 19.43 -12.14
CA GLU A 183 -14.16 18.51 -13.05
C GLU A 183 -12.68 18.88 -13.27
N PRO A 184 -12.31 20.15 -13.51
CA PRO A 184 -10.91 20.56 -13.56
C PRO A 184 -10.16 20.28 -12.25
N TYR A 185 -10.77 20.56 -11.11
CA TYR A 185 -10.19 20.28 -9.79
C TYR A 185 -9.90 18.79 -9.59
N LEU A 186 -10.85 17.91 -9.91
CA LEU A 186 -10.68 16.46 -9.78
C LEU A 186 -9.58 15.93 -10.71
N ARG A 187 -9.51 16.39 -11.96
CA ARG A 187 -8.42 16.03 -12.89
C ARG A 187 -7.06 16.49 -12.38
N GLN A 188 -6.97 17.71 -11.88
CA GLN A 188 -5.74 18.25 -11.30
C GLN A 188 -5.32 17.44 -10.06
N THR A 189 -6.28 17.05 -9.23
CA THR A 189 -6.04 16.23 -8.05
C THR A 189 -5.41 14.88 -8.42
N ILE A 190 -5.94 14.19 -9.43
CA ILE A 190 -5.36 12.91 -9.91
C ILE A 190 -3.93 13.15 -10.42
N ALA A 191 -3.73 14.13 -11.28
CA ALA A 191 -2.42 14.41 -11.87
C ALA A 191 -1.37 14.75 -10.80
N ALA A 192 -1.71 15.61 -9.84
CA ALA A 192 -0.82 16.00 -8.75
C ALA A 192 -0.50 14.80 -7.82
N THR A 193 -1.52 13.99 -7.49
CA THR A 193 -1.36 12.79 -6.66
C THR A 193 -0.43 11.79 -7.33
N SER A 194 -0.66 11.46 -8.60
CA SER A 194 0.16 10.51 -9.35
C SER A 194 1.60 11.00 -9.53
N ALA A 195 1.80 12.28 -9.76
CA ALA A 195 3.14 12.88 -9.86
C ALA A 195 3.90 12.81 -8.51
N GLN A 196 3.21 12.97 -7.39
CA GLN A 196 3.79 12.89 -6.05
C GLN A 196 4.03 11.45 -5.60
N ASN A 197 3.32 10.47 -6.16
CA ASN A 197 3.40 9.05 -5.81
C ASN A 197 4.60 8.35 -6.48
N TRP A 198 5.80 8.86 -6.27
CA TRP A 198 7.02 8.33 -6.86
C TRP A 198 7.41 6.94 -6.34
N GLN A 199 6.98 6.57 -5.14
CA GLN A 199 7.16 5.22 -4.59
C GLN A 199 6.13 4.21 -5.11
N ARG A 200 5.16 4.64 -5.92
CA ARG A 200 4.07 3.81 -6.44
C ARG A 200 3.26 3.13 -5.33
N ILE A 201 3.00 3.88 -4.27
CA ILE A 201 2.16 3.44 -3.15
C ILE A 201 0.76 3.18 -3.69
N GLN A 202 0.21 2.02 -3.35
CA GLN A 202 -1.15 1.65 -3.76
C GLN A 202 -2.18 2.58 -3.11
N ILE A 203 -3.04 3.19 -3.93
CA ILE A 203 -4.14 4.03 -3.46
C ILE A 203 -5.46 3.36 -3.80
N ASN A 204 -6.09 2.75 -2.80
CA ASN A 204 -7.43 2.19 -2.92
C ASN A 204 -8.47 3.26 -2.63
N THR A 205 -9.55 3.28 -3.40
CA THR A 205 -10.62 4.24 -3.23
C THR A 205 -11.94 3.54 -2.89
N ILE A 206 -12.65 4.07 -1.92
CA ILE A 206 -13.93 3.53 -1.46
C ILE A 206 -14.98 4.62 -1.58
N GLY A 207 -15.90 4.42 -2.51
CA GLY A 207 -17.05 5.29 -2.70
C GLY A 207 -18.23 4.83 -1.87
N VAL A 208 -18.75 5.70 -1.02
CA VAL A 208 -19.95 5.44 -0.21
C VAL A 208 -21.10 6.32 -0.68
N LEU A 209 -22.35 5.93 -0.36
CA LEU A 209 -23.56 6.64 -0.78
C LEU A 209 -23.76 6.72 -2.32
N ASN A 210 -24.59 7.65 -2.76
CA ASN A 210 -24.89 7.86 -4.18
C ASN A 210 -23.91 8.87 -4.81
N LEU A 211 -22.79 8.34 -5.27
CA LEU A 211 -21.83 9.10 -6.07
C LEU A 211 -22.45 9.56 -7.39
N GLY A 212 -22.33 10.83 -7.74
CA GLY A 212 -22.56 11.28 -9.09
C GLY A 212 -21.54 10.67 -10.08
N GLN A 213 -21.87 10.64 -11.38
CA GLN A 213 -21.00 10.03 -12.41
C GLN A 213 -19.58 10.61 -12.45
N ILE A 214 -19.44 11.93 -12.29
CA ILE A 214 -18.14 12.61 -12.28
C ILE A 214 -17.29 12.14 -11.11
N ASN A 215 -17.89 12.03 -9.93
CA ASN A 215 -17.20 11.65 -8.71
C ASN A 215 -16.84 10.16 -8.69
N GLU A 216 -17.72 9.30 -9.19
CA GLU A 216 -17.40 7.87 -9.35
C GLU A 216 -16.25 7.67 -10.34
N LYS A 217 -16.24 8.43 -11.44
CA LYS A 217 -15.15 8.41 -12.40
C LYS A 217 -13.83 8.86 -11.74
N PHE A 218 -13.86 9.94 -10.95
CA PHE A 218 -12.69 10.40 -10.20
C PHE A 218 -12.12 9.30 -9.28
N MET A 219 -12.97 8.64 -8.51
CA MET A 219 -12.53 7.57 -7.59
C MET A 219 -11.89 6.41 -8.34
N LYS A 220 -12.49 5.99 -9.47
CA LYS A 220 -11.94 4.94 -10.35
C LYS A 220 -10.59 5.35 -10.96
N ASP A 221 -10.52 6.55 -11.50
CA ASP A 221 -9.30 7.05 -12.15
C ASP A 221 -8.17 7.27 -11.15
N LEU A 222 -8.47 7.76 -9.95
CA LEU A 222 -7.49 7.94 -8.86
C LEU A 222 -6.87 6.60 -8.45
N ALA A 223 -7.70 5.58 -8.24
CA ALA A 223 -7.24 4.24 -7.91
C ALA A 223 -6.40 3.65 -9.05
N ALA A 224 -6.92 3.64 -10.27
CA ALA A 224 -6.27 3.05 -11.44
C ALA A 224 -4.92 3.71 -11.74
N SER A 225 -4.82 5.04 -11.61
CA SER A 225 -3.58 5.80 -11.85
C SER A 225 -2.50 5.53 -10.80
N ASN A 226 -2.87 4.94 -9.65
CA ASN A 226 -1.98 4.67 -8.52
C ASN A 226 -1.94 3.19 -8.11
N GLY A 227 -2.24 2.27 -9.02
CA GLY A 227 -2.10 0.82 -8.81
C GLY A 227 -3.06 0.24 -7.77
N GLY A 228 -4.11 0.95 -7.41
CA GLY A 228 -5.11 0.52 -6.44
C GLY A 228 -6.42 0.06 -7.08
N THR A 229 -7.39 -0.22 -6.24
CA THR A 229 -8.73 -0.66 -6.61
C THR A 229 -9.79 0.33 -6.16
N TYR A 230 -10.86 0.44 -6.94
CA TYR A 230 -12.06 1.17 -6.56
C TYR A 230 -13.12 0.19 -6.08
N THR A 231 -13.74 0.50 -4.95
CA THR A 231 -14.92 -0.24 -4.46
C THR A 231 -16.05 0.71 -4.15
N ARG A 232 -17.23 0.35 -4.58
CA ARG A 232 -18.46 1.05 -4.23
C ARG A 232 -19.20 0.29 -3.13
N ILE A 233 -19.57 1.02 -2.09
CA ILE A 233 -20.41 0.51 -1.01
C ILE A 233 -21.83 1.05 -1.23
N THR A 234 -22.77 0.15 -1.47
CA THR A 234 -24.19 0.43 -1.54
C THR A 234 -24.87 -0.14 -0.30
N ARG A 235 -25.53 0.69 0.47
CA ARG A 235 -26.32 0.32 1.65
C ARG A 235 -27.75 0.82 1.52
#